data_2dc89e4bc2bfa951f2b71f2978c226bb
#
_entry.id   2dc89e4bc2bfa951f2b71f2978c226bb
#
_cell.length_a   1.000
_cell.length_b   1.000
_cell.length_c   1.000
_cell.angle_alpha   90.00
_cell.angle_beta   90.00
_cell.angle_gamma   90.00
#
_symmetry.space_group_name_H-M   'P 1'
#
loop_
_entity.id
_entity.type
_entity.pdbx_description
1 polymer ?
#
loop_
_entity_poly.entity_id
_entity_poly.type
_entity_poly.pdbx_seq_one_letter_code
_entity_poly.pdbx_strand_id
1 'polypeptide(L)'
;GLIVVLGAALGQLMTDCGASKKIADTIVKHCGVRTLKWGVLIVGVIFGISMFFEVAFMVVVPLVVSIAKEAKVPYMFLIIPVLAAVAQAHSIFPPQPGPVALVDAFGADSGMVYLLGLVVVIPSIICAGIVLPKFLKGIDTYAEPKLGNLSEVAVGTYKLPPFLVCLIIPLLPAIFMIGNTIVEATVGKGT
;
A
#
# COMPACT_ATOMS: atom_id res chain seq x y z
N GLY A 1 1.12 -20.13 -6.02
CA GLY A 1 0.34 -20.42 -7.17
C GLY A 1 -0.44 -19.31 -7.82
N LEU A 2 -1.70 -19.57 -8.16
CA LEU A 2 -2.55 -18.70 -8.98
C LEU A 2 -2.73 -17.30 -8.40
N ILE A 3 -2.94 -17.19 -7.09
CA ILE A 3 -3.13 -15.91 -6.38
C ILE A 3 -1.91 -15.00 -6.57
N VAL A 4 -0.70 -15.54 -6.51
CA VAL A 4 0.55 -14.78 -6.71
C VAL A 4 0.61 -14.18 -8.11
N VAL A 5 0.28 -15.00 -9.13
CA VAL A 5 0.30 -14.55 -10.52
C VAL A 5 -0.76 -13.47 -10.78
N LEU A 6 -1.97 -13.67 -10.26
CA LEU A 6 -3.05 -12.69 -10.40
C LEU A 6 -2.75 -11.38 -9.67
N GLY A 7 -2.17 -11.46 -8.46
CA GLY A 7 -1.75 -10.27 -7.70
C GLY A 7 -0.64 -9.49 -8.41
N ALA A 8 0.37 -10.17 -8.94
CA ALA A 8 1.43 -9.55 -9.72
C ALA A 8 0.89 -8.92 -11.02
N ALA A 9 -0.03 -9.61 -11.72
CA ALA A 9 -0.67 -9.07 -12.91
C ALA A 9 -1.50 -7.81 -12.60
N LEU A 10 -2.25 -7.81 -11.50
CA LEU A 10 -3.00 -6.63 -11.05
C LEU A 10 -2.05 -5.46 -10.74
N GLY A 11 -0.96 -5.72 -10.04
CA GLY A 11 0.05 -4.71 -9.73
C GLY A 11 0.68 -4.10 -10.99
N GLN A 12 1.00 -4.94 -11.96
CA GLN A 12 1.52 -4.48 -13.24
C GLN A 12 0.51 -3.65 -14.01
N LEU A 13 -0.75 -4.10 -14.09
CA LEU A 13 -1.84 -3.36 -14.74
C LEU A 13 -2.05 -1.99 -14.11
N MET A 14 -2.01 -1.89 -12.77
CA MET A 14 -2.13 -0.61 -12.06
C MET A 14 -0.98 0.34 -12.38
N THR A 15 0.21 -0.17 -12.61
CA THR A 15 1.36 0.63 -13.02
C THR A 15 1.20 1.09 -14.47
N ASP A 16 0.86 0.17 -15.37
CA ASP A 16 0.75 0.44 -16.81
C ASP A 16 -0.40 1.40 -17.14
N CYS A 17 -1.53 1.31 -16.44
CA CYS A 17 -2.64 2.25 -16.61
C CYS A 17 -2.47 3.59 -15.88
N GLY A 18 -1.35 3.79 -15.17
CA GLY A 18 -1.05 5.02 -14.43
C GLY A 18 -1.86 5.23 -13.16
N ALA A 19 -2.58 4.19 -12.68
CA ALA A 19 -3.38 4.27 -11.45
C ALA A 19 -2.50 4.58 -10.23
N SER A 20 -1.35 3.93 -10.11
CA SER A 20 -0.38 4.16 -9.03
C SER A 20 0.07 5.63 -9.00
N LYS A 21 0.41 6.20 -10.17
CA LYS A 21 0.79 7.61 -10.29
C LYS A 21 -0.36 8.54 -9.91
N LYS A 22 -1.58 8.24 -10.37
CA LYS A 22 -2.77 9.05 -10.04
C LYS A 22 -3.06 9.09 -8.54
N ILE A 23 -2.91 7.96 -7.85
CA ILE A 23 -3.07 7.88 -6.39
C ILE A 23 -2.06 8.79 -5.72
N ALA A 24 -0.78 8.69 -6.10
CA ALA A 24 0.26 9.50 -5.50
C ALA A 24 0.09 10.99 -5.76
N ASP A 25 -0.09 11.41 -7.01
CA ASP A 25 -0.27 12.81 -7.37
C ASP A 25 -1.46 13.43 -6.62
N THR A 26 -2.54 12.66 -6.46
CA THR A 26 -3.71 13.14 -5.74
C THR A 26 -3.43 13.35 -4.26
N ILE A 27 -2.71 12.41 -3.63
CA ILE A 27 -2.35 12.51 -2.22
C ILE A 27 -1.37 13.66 -1.98
N VAL A 28 -0.36 13.82 -2.85
CA VAL A 28 0.59 14.94 -2.75
C VAL A 28 -0.10 16.30 -2.88
N LYS A 29 -1.04 16.42 -3.81
CA LYS A 29 -1.79 17.68 -4.01
C LYS A 29 -2.64 18.07 -2.79
N HIS A 30 -3.14 17.09 -2.05
CA HIS A 30 -4.02 17.34 -0.90
C HIS A 30 -3.27 17.37 0.44
N CYS A 31 -2.04 16.81 0.47
CA CYS A 31 -1.20 16.78 1.67
C CYS A 31 -0.14 17.87 1.59
N GLY A 32 -0.15 18.82 2.53
CA GLY A 32 1.02 19.69 2.72
C GLY A 32 2.23 18.90 3.24
N VAL A 33 3.43 19.49 3.21
CA VAL A 33 4.70 18.82 3.60
C VAL A 33 4.61 18.14 4.98
N ARG A 34 3.87 18.71 5.92
CA ARG A 34 3.68 18.14 7.28
C ARG A 34 2.85 16.86 7.29
N THR A 35 1.87 16.76 6.41
CA THR A 35 0.93 15.63 6.32
C THR A 35 1.34 14.62 5.26
N LEU A 36 2.40 14.91 4.50
CA LEU A 36 2.88 14.06 3.41
C LEU A 36 3.24 12.65 3.88
N LYS A 37 3.82 12.50 5.08
CA LYS A 37 4.07 11.18 5.69
C LYS A 37 2.80 10.34 5.83
N TRP A 38 1.71 10.97 6.27
CA TRP A 38 0.42 10.29 6.41
C TRP A 38 -0.16 9.89 5.06
N GLY A 39 0.00 10.76 4.05
CA GLY A 39 -0.40 10.44 2.68
C GLY A 39 0.31 9.21 2.14
N VAL A 40 1.64 9.14 2.26
CA VAL A 40 2.41 7.98 1.80
C VAL A 40 2.16 6.73 2.64
N LEU A 41 1.83 6.85 3.94
CA LEU A 41 1.39 5.72 4.76
C LEU A 41 0.11 5.09 4.22
N ILE A 42 -0.88 5.92 3.87
CA ILE A 42 -2.15 5.44 3.28
C ILE A 42 -1.89 4.72 1.96
N VAL A 43 -1.05 5.30 1.09
CA VAL A 43 -0.61 4.62 -0.16
C VAL A 43 0.03 3.27 0.15
N GLY A 44 0.94 3.23 1.12
CA GLY A 44 1.63 2.01 1.52
C GLY A 44 0.67 0.92 2.00
N VAL A 45 -0.34 1.27 2.81
CA VAL A 45 -1.37 0.31 3.25
C VAL A 45 -2.17 -0.21 2.07
N ILE A 46 -2.62 0.67 1.16
CA ILE A 46 -3.40 0.29 -0.03
C ILE A 46 -2.61 -0.70 -0.89
N PHE A 47 -1.36 -0.39 -1.19
CA PHE A 47 -0.52 -1.27 -2.00
C PHE A 47 -0.12 -2.55 -1.25
N GLY A 48 0.14 -2.47 0.06
CA GLY A 48 0.47 -3.62 0.88
C GLY A 48 -0.66 -4.65 0.97
N ILE A 49 -1.92 -4.21 1.02
CA ILE A 49 -3.09 -5.12 0.97
C ILE A 49 -3.27 -5.70 -0.44
N SER A 50 -3.04 -4.90 -1.48
CA SER A 50 -3.45 -5.21 -2.85
C SER A 50 -2.42 -5.99 -3.65
N MET A 51 -1.14 -5.81 -3.34
CA MET A 51 -0.01 -6.34 -4.12
C MET A 51 0.94 -7.14 -3.24
N PHE A 52 1.73 -8.02 -3.89
CA PHE A 52 2.88 -8.62 -3.23
C PHE A 52 3.89 -7.56 -2.84
N PHE A 53 4.59 -7.78 -1.73
CA PHE A 53 5.57 -6.84 -1.20
C PHE A 53 6.59 -6.40 -2.25
N GLU A 54 7.12 -7.34 -3.03
CA GLU A 54 8.12 -7.07 -4.07
C GLU A 54 7.58 -6.15 -5.17
N VAL A 55 6.34 -6.38 -5.59
CA VAL A 55 5.67 -5.55 -6.62
C VAL A 55 5.34 -4.18 -6.05
N ALA A 56 4.78 -4.13 -4.85
CA ALA A 56 4.49 -2.88 -4.16
C ALA A 56 5.76 -2.04 -3.97
N PHE A 57 6.87 -2.69 -3.58
CA PHE A 57 8.17 -2.04 -3.42
C PHE A 57 8.66 -1.42 -4.73
N MET A 58 8.62 -2.17 -5.84
CA MET A 58 9.07 -1.69 -7.16
C MET A 58 8.26 -0.48 -7.64
N VAL A 59 6.97 -0.41 -7.30
CA VAL A 59 6.09 0.70 -7.69
C VAL A 59 6.24 1.89 -6.75
N VAL A 60 6.25 1.62 -5.45
CA VAL A 60 6.16 2.67 -4.42
C VAL A 60 7.49 3.42 -4.25
N VAL A 61 8.63 2.74 -4.37
CA VAL A 61 9.94 3.39 -4.16
C VAL A 61 10.22 4.49 -5.19
N PRO A 62 10.15 4.26 -6.51
CA PRO A 62 10.34 5.32 -7.50
C PRO A 62 9.34 6.47 -7.34
N LEU A 63 8.10 6.12 -7.01
CA LEU A 63 7.04 7.08 -6.78
C LEU A 63 7.37 8.02 -5.61
N VAL A 64 7.76 7.46 -4.47
CA VAL A 64 8.12 8.23 -3.28
C VAL A 64 9.38 9.08 -3.52
N VAL A 65 10.34 8.57 -4.28
CA VAL A 65 11.53 9.35 -4.68
C VAL A 65 11.12 10.56 -5.52
N SER A 66 10.20 10.39 -6.48
CA SER A 66 9.67 11.49 -7.29
C SER A 66 8.94 12.53 -6.42
N ILE A 67 8.09 12.08 -5.49
CA ILE A 67 7.39 12.94 -4.53
C ILE A 67 8.38 13.71 -3.66
N ALA A 68 9.41 13.05 -3.14
CA ALA A 68 10.42 13.69 -2.30
C ALA A 68 11.17 14.79 -3.03
N LYS A 69 11.49 14.59 -4.31
CA LYS A 69 12.10 15.61 -5.17
C LYS A 69 11.18 16.82 -5.34
N GLU A 70 9.91 16.58 -5.68
CA GLU A 70 8.94 17.65 -5.90
C GLU A 70 8.68 18.44 -4.62
N ALA A 71 8.56 17.75 -3.48
CA ALA A 71 8.34 18.36 -2.18
C ALA A 71 9.62 18.93 -1.54
N LYS A 72 10.81 18.72 -2.15
CA LYS A 72 12.12 19.13 -1.63
C LYS A 72 12.39 18.63 -0.20
N VAL A 73 12.03 17.38 0.07
CA VAL A 73 12.28 16.68 1.34
C VAL A 73 13.23 15.50 1.10
N PRO A 74 13.99 15.05 2.14
CA PRO A 74 14.79 13.85 2.02
C PRO A 74 13.90 12.66 1.68
N TYR A 75 14.30 11.82 0.71
CA TYR A 75 13.45 10.69 0.29
C TYR A 75 13.27 9.66 1.39
N MET A 76 14.25 9.49 2.29
CA MET A 76 14.14 8.61 3.44
C MET A 76 13.02 9.04 4.41
N PHE A 77 12.70 10.32 4.44
CA PHE A 77 11.58 10.85 5.22
C PHE A 77 10.21 10.27 4.81
N LEU A 78 10.09 9.81 3.57
CA LEU A 78 8.88 9.25 3.00
C LEU A 78 8.99 7.73 2.76
N ILE A 79 10.17 7.24 2.39
CA ILE A 79 10.42 5.81 2.12
C ILE A 79 10.20 4.96 3.36
N ILE A 80 10.73 5.36 4.52
CA ILE A 80 10.59 4.58 5.75
C ILE A 80 9.11 4.42 6.14
N PRO A 81 8.30 5.50 6.22
CA PRO A 81 6.87 5.36 6.48
C PRO A 81 6.15 4.44 5.50
N VAL A 82 6.35 4.63 4.20
CA VAL A 82 5.62 3.85 3.20
C VAL A 82 6.01 2.39 3.21
N LEU A 83 7.29 2.05 3.37
CA LEU A 83 7.73 0.66 3.45
C LEU A 83 7.25 -0.01 4.73
N ALA A 84 7.24 0.70 5.86
CA ALA A 84 6.63 0.20 7.09
C ALA A 84 5.15 -0.14 6.88
N ALA A 85 4.41 0.73 6.19
CA ALA A 85 3.00 0.51 5.88
C ALA A 85 2.79 -0.69 4.94
N VAL A 86 3.56 -0.77 3.85
CA VAL A 86 3.51 -1.90 2.90
C VAL A 86 3.81 -3.22 3.62
N ALA A 87 4.90 -3.27 4.38
CA ALA A 87 5.33 -4.49 5.06
C ALA A 87 4.30 -4.98 6.08
N GLN A 88 3.76 -4.08 6.91
CA GLN A 88 2.77 -4.43 7.93
C GLN A 88 1.45 -4.88 7.30
N ALA A 89 0.96 -4.15 6.30
CA ALA A 89 -0.28 -4.50 5.62
C ALA A 89 -0.17 -5.84 4.90
N HIS A 90 0.96 -6.08 4.20
CA HIS A 90 1.23 -7.33 3.50
C HIS A 90 1.35 -8.54 4.46
N SER A 91 1.91 -8.34 5.64
CA SER A 91 2.17 -9.43 6.59
C SER A 91 0.93 -9.86 7.38
N ILE A 92 -0.07 -9.00 7.52
CA ILE A 92 -1.20 -9.22 8.42
C ILE A 92 -2.50 -9.50 7.67
N PHE A 93 -2.71 -8.83 6.53
CA PHE A 93 -4.01 -8.92 5.85
C PHE A 93 -4.07 -9.98 4.76
N PRO A 94 -5.13 -10.83 4.74
CA PRO A 94 -5.51 -11.52 3.52
C PRO A 94 -5.75 -10.48 2.37
N PRO A 95 -5.59 -10.82 1.09
CA PRO A 95 -5.43 -12.15 0.51
C PRO A 95 -3.97 -12.63 0.39
N GLN A 96 -3.05 -12.07 1.13
CA GLN A 96 -1.65 -12.48 1.07
C GLN A 96 -1.48 -13.96 1.50
N PRO A 97 -0.56 -14.72 0.86
CA PRO A 97 -0.44 -16.17 1.08
C PRO A 97 -0.14 -16.56 2.53
N GLY A 98 0.69 -15.77 3.22
CA GLY A 98 1.04 -16.01 4.61
C GLY A 98 -0.17 -15.89 5.55
N PRO A 99 -0.84 -14.73 5.60
CA PRO A 99 -2.08 -14.56 6.36
C PRO A 99 -3.16 -15.59 6.02
N VAL A 100 -3.39 -15.87 4.72
CA VAL A 100 -4.39 -16.89 4.31
C VAL A 100 -4.04 -18.26 4.87
N ALA A 101 -2.77 -18.69 4.78
CA ALA A 101 -2.34 -19.98 5.32
C ALA A 101 -2.53 -20.07 6.84
N LEU A 102 -2.32 -18.98 7.58
CA LEU A 102 -2.55 -18.93 9.02
C LEU A 102 -4.06 -18.96 9.35
N VAL A 103 -4.87 -18.19 8.62
CA VAL A 103 -6.34 -18.20 8.77
C VAL A 103 -6.88 -19.62 8.58
N ASP A 104 -6.46 -20.31 7.53
CA ASP A 104 -6.86 -21.68 7.22
C ASP A 104 -6.39 -22.67 8.30
N ALA A 105 -5.12 -22.56 8.73
CA ALA A 105 -4.54 -23.47 9.73
C ALA A 105 -5.20 -23.36 11.10
N PHE A 106 -5.61 -22.14 11.50
CA PHE A 106 -6.27 -21.90 12.78
C PHE A 106 -7.80 -21.93 12.69
N GLY A 107 -8.38 -22.11 11.52
CA GLY A 107 -9.83 -22.02 11.30
C GLY A 107 -10.40 -20.66 11.71
N ALA A 108 -9.62 -19.60 11.54
CA ALA A 108 -9.99 -18.25 11.93
C ALA A 108 -10.92 -17.60 10.91
N ASP A 109 -11.75 -16.67 11.36
CA ASP A 109 -12.59 -15.86 10.48
C ASP A 109 -11.76 -14.72 9.85
N SER A 110 -11.73 -14.66 8.52
CA SER A 110 -10.93 -13.67 7.78
C SER A 110 -11.34 -12.22 8.09
N GLY A 111 -12.62 -11.96 8.36
CA GLY A 111 -13.08 -10.63 8.70
C GLY A 111 -12.66 -10.20 10.10
N MET A 112 -12.65 -11.12 11.06
CA MET A 112 -12.07 -10.86 12.38
C MET A 112 -10.59 -10.57 12.29
N VAL A 113 -9.86 -11.24 11.39
CA VAL A 113 -8.44 -10.93 11.12
C VAL A 113 -8.28 -9.51 10.57
N TYR A 114 -9.17 -9.04 9.68
CA TYR A 114 -9.15 -7.64 9.23
C TYR A 114 -9.40 -6.67 10.37
N LEU A 115 -10.45 -6.90 11.20
CA LEU A 115 -10.80 -5.99 12.29
C LEU A 115 -9.70 -5.91 13.36
N LEU A 116 -9.23 -7.04 13.84
CA LEU A 116 -8.16 -7.10 14.83
C LEU A 116 -6.83 -6.67 14.22
N GLY A 117 -6.59 -7.02 12.95
CA GLY A 117 -5.42 -6.60 12.20
C GLY A 117 -5.30 -5.08 12.12
N LEU A 118 -6.38 -4.35 11.90
CA LEU A 118 -6.37 -2.88 11.92
C LEU A 118 -5.93 -2.32 13.28
N VAL A 119 -6.38 -2.92 14.37
CA VAL A 119 -6.00 -2.51 15.74
C VAL A 119 -4.50 -2.68 15.97
N VAL A 120 -3.88 -3.68 15.38
CA VAL A 120 -2.43 -3.95 15.51
C VAL A 120 -1.62 -3.16 14.48
N VAL A 121 -2.08 -3.11 13.23
CA VAL A 121 -1.35 -2.48 12.12
C VAL A 121 -1.23 -0.97 12.31
N ILE A 122 -2.28 -0.29 12.74
CA ILE A 122 -2.26 1.16 12.90
C ILE A 122 -1.17 1.63 13.89
N PRO A 123 -1.11 1.13 15.13
CA PRO A 123 -0.03 1.49 16.05
C PRO A 123 1.34 1.07 15.53
N SER A 124 1.45 -0.11 14.93
CA SER A 124 2.70 -0.65 14.40
C SER A 124 3.28 0.25 13.28
N ILE A 125 2.44 0.67 12.34
CA ILE A 125 2.82 1.59 11.26
C ILE A 125 3.24 2.95 11.84
N ILE A 126 2.52 3.47 12.82
CA ILE A 126 2.87 4.74 13.48
C ILE A 126 4.23 4.61 14.17
N CYS A 127 4.45 3.55 14.91
CA CYS A 127 5.73 3.30 15.58
C CYS A 127 6.88 3.16 14.58
N ALA A 128 6.74 2.28 13.59
CA ALA A 128 7.80 2.00 12.62
C ALA A 128 7.99 3.12 11.58
N GLY A 129 6.90 3.73 11.10
CA GLY A 129 6.96 4.73 10.04
C GLY A 129 7.16 6.17 10.51
N ILE A 130 6.69 6.53 11.70
CA ILE A 130 6.71 7.93 12.18
C ILE A 130 7.62 8.10 13.38
N VAL A 131 7.55 7.19 14.37
CA VAL A 131 8.30 7.32 15.62
C VAL A 131 9.75 6.91 15.43
N LEU A 132 9.98 5.72 14.87
CA LEU A 132 11.34 5.17 14.64
C LEU A 132 12.25 6.12 13.85
N PRO A 133 11.83 6.77 12.75
CA PRO A 133 12.69 7.69 12.01
C PRO A 133 13.19 8.88 12.82
N LYS A 134 12.49 9.27 13.90
CA LYS A 134 12.94 10.36 14.77
C LYS A 134 14.17 9.99 15.61
N PHE A 135 14.38 8.71 15.85
CA PHE A 135 15.55 8.20 16.58
C PHE A 135 16.72 7.90 15.65
N LEU A 136 16.49 7.78 14.36
CA LEU A 136 17.50 7.52 13.35
C LEU A 136 18.10 8.86 12.89
N LYS A 137 19.14 9.32 13.58
CA LYS A 137 19.87 10.54 13.21
C LYS A 137 20.78 10.27 12.00
N GLY A 138 20.83 11.24 11.07
CA GLY A 138 21.77 11.18 9.93
C GLY A 138 21.25 10.47 8.68
N ILE A 139 19.94 10.20 8.58
CA ILE A 139 19.30 9.59 7.41
C ILE A 139 18.72 10.65 6.46
N ASP A 140 19.22 11.87 6.53
CA ASP A 140 18.77 12.97 5.66
C ASP A 140 19.43 12.85 4.28
N THR A 141 18.97 11.89 3.48
CA THR A 141 19.45 11.69 2.12
C THR A 141 18.42 12.21 1.13
N TYR A 142 18.83 13.13 0.27
CA TYR A 142 18.02 13.63 -0.84
C TYR A 142 18.13 12.70 -2.03
N ALA A 143 17.04 12.58 -2.78
CA ALA A 143 17.00 11.73 -3.97
C ALA A 143 18.03 12.21 -5.01
N GLU A 144 18.88 11.29 -5.48
CA GLU A 144 19.80 11.57 -6.58
C GLU A 144 19.06 11.62 -7.93
N PRO A 145 19.53 12.43 -8.89
CA PRO A 145 18.91 12.52 -10.21
C PRO A 145 18.75 11.16 -10.92
N LYS A 146 19.72 10.25 -10.72
CA LYS A 146 19.69 8.90 -11.32
C LYS A 146 18.56 8.00 -10.81
N LEU A 147 18.16 8.13 -9.54
CA LEU A 147 17.02 7.40 -9.00
C LEU A 147 15.68 7.96 -9.49
N GLY A 148 15.64 9.25 -9.81
CA GLY A 148 14.42 9.88 -10.33
C GLY A 148 14.01 9.46 -11.72
N ASN A 149 14.94 8.91 -12.51
CA ASN A 149 14.64 8.42 -13.85
C ASN A 149 13.93 7.04 -13.83
N LEU A 150 13.94 6.34 -12.68
CA LEU A 150 13.15 5.12 -12.49
C LEU A 150 11.64 5.41 -12.42
N SER A 151 11.26 6.68 -12.20
CA SER A 151 9.86 7.10 -12.17
C SER A 151 9.27 7.43 -13.55
N GLU A 152 10.07 7.46 -14.59
CA GLU A 152 9.63 7.49 -16.00
C GLU A 152 9.27 6.06 -16.48
N VAL A 153 8.47 5.35 -15.70
CA VAL A 153 7.65 4.29 -16.29
C VAL A 153 6.76 5.02 -17.28
N ALA A 154 6.97 4.72 -18.56
CA ALA A 154 6.25 5.32 -19.66
C ALA A 154 4.75 5.24 -19.40
N VAL A 155 4.21 6.27 -18.77
CA VAL A 155 2.77 6.48 -18.74
C VAL A 155 2.43 6.80 -20.19
N GLY A 156 1.98 5.77 -20.92
CA GLY A 156 1.49 5.97 -22.26
C GLY A 156 0.49 7.12 -22.26
N THR A 157 0.28 7.73 -23.41
CA THR A 157 -0.59 8.89 -23.67
C THR A 157 -2.07 8.66 -23.32
N TYR A 158 -2.36 7.78 -22.36
CA TYR A 158 -3.72 7.45 -21.92
C TYR A 158 -4.20 8.44 -20.86
N LYS A 159 -5.47 8.79 -20.93
CA LYS A 159 -6.14 9.56 -19.87
C LYS A 159 -6.05 8.77 -18.56
N LEU A 160 -5.46 9.37 -17.53
CA LEU A 160 -5.39 8.77 -16.21
C LEU A 160 -6.79 8.43 -15.69
N PRO A 161 -7.00 7.25 -15.10
CA PRO A 161 -8.29 6.86 -14.55
C PRO A 161 -8.73 7.80 -13.40
N PRO A 162 -10.03 7.87 -13.08
CA PRO A 162 -10.51 8.62 -11.92
C PRO A 162 -9.88 8.07 -10.62
N PHE A 163 -9.56 8.95 -9.68
CA PHE A 163 -8.91 8.57 -8.41
C PHE A 163 -9.66 7.46 -7.66
N LEU A 164 -10.99 7.55 -7.59
CA LEU A 164 -11.82 6.53 -6.93
C LEU A 164 -11.68 5.15 -7.56
N VAL A 165 -11.61 5.07 -8.88
CA VAL A 165 -11.41 3.80 -9.60
C VAL A 165 -10.03 3.22 -9.27
N CYS A 166 -8.99 4.07 -9.28
CA CYS A 166 -7.64 3.68 -8.92
C CYS A 166 -7.52 3.14 -7.49
N LEU A 167 -8.35 3.65 -6.58
CA LEU A 167 -8.38 3.25 -5.17
C LEU A 167 -9.20 1.97 -4.94
N ILE A 168 -10.38 1.88 -5.57
CA ILE A 168 -11.33 0.79 -5.33
C ILE A 168 -10.83 -0.52 -5.95
N ILE A 169 -10.31 -0.49 -7.18
CA ILE A 169 -9.89 -1.71 -7.88
C ILE A 169 -8.90 -2.56 -7.06
N PRO A 170 -7.80 -2.02 -6.54
CA PRO A 170 -6.88 -2.81 -5.74
C PRO A 170 -7.47 -3.27 -4.39
N LEU A 171 -8.44 -2.56 -3.86
CA LEU A 171 -9.10 -2.91 -2.60
C LEU A 171 -10.26 -3.91 -2.78
N LEU A 172 -10.69 -4.20 -4.02
CA LEU A 172 -11.80 -5.12 -4.28
C LEU A 172 -11.68 -6.48 -3.55
N PRO A 173 -10.52 -7.17 -3.57
CA PRO A 173 -10.40 -8.43 -2.84
C PRO A 173 -10.68 -8.28 -1.34
N ALA A 174 -10.15 -7.24 -0.71
CA ALA A 174 -10.38 -6.95 0.70
C ALA A 174 -11.85 -6.58 0.98
N ILE A 175 -12.46 -5.78 0.12
CA ILE A 175 -13.88 -5.39 0.22
C ILE A 175 -14.78 -6.62 0.14
N PHE A 176 -14.53 -7.54 -0.81
CA PHE A 176 -15.30 -8.77 -0.94
C PHE A 176 -15.13 -9.70 0.25
N MET A 177 -13.91 -9.83 0.80
CA MET A 177 -13.67 -10.66 1.98
C MET A 177 -14.38 -10.12 3.23
N ILE A 178 -14.28 -8.80 3.46
CA ILE A 178 -15.02 -8.15 4.56
C ILE A 178 -16.52 -8.27 4.34
N GLY A 179 -17.00 -8.04 3.11
CA GLY A 179 -18.40 -8.19 2.75
C GLY A 179 -18.94 -9.60 3.02
N ASN A 180 -18.19 -10.63 2.62
CA ASN A 180 -18.54 -12.02 2.89
C ASN A 180 -18.67 -12.29 4.40
N THR A 181 -17.72 -11.82 5.20
CA THR A 181 -17.77 -11.97 6.66
C THR A 181 -18.98 -11.28 7.27
N ILE A 182 -19.35 -10.08 6.80
CA ILE A 182 -20.55 -9.39 7.29
C ILE A 182 -21.80 -10.18 6.93
N VAL A 183 -21.88 -10.71 5.71
CA VAL A 183 -23.02 -11.55 5.29
C VAL A 183 -23.10 -12.81 6.12
N GLU A 184 -22.01 -13.53 6.34
CA GLU A 184 -21.98 -14.73 7.18
C GLU A 184 -22.36 -14.44 8.64
N ALA A 185 -21.96 -13.28 9.17
CA ALA A 185 -22.32 -12.86 10.53
C ALA A 185 -23.79 -12.46 10.66
N THR A 186 -24.42 -11.93 9.59
CA THR A 186 -25.81 -11.45 9.63
C THR A 186 -26.82 -12.50 9.21
N VAL A 187 -26.46 -13.36 8.24
CA VAL A 187 -27.38 -14.37 7.68
C VAL A 187 -27.25 -15.72 8.39
N GLY A 188 -26.22 -15.90 9.23
CA GLY A 188 -25.82 -17.18 9.80
C GLY A 188 -25.02 -18.00 8.79
N LYS A 189 -24.07 -18.81 9.29
CA LYS A 189 -23.36 -19.74 8.42
C LYS A 189 -24.39 -20.65 7.78
N GLY A 190 -24.65 -20.46 6.51
CA GLY A 190 -25.52 -21.33 5.73
C GLY A 190 -25.04 -22.76 5.89
N THR A 191 -25.90 -23.62 6.35
CA THR A 191 -25.73 -25.06 6.52
C THR A 191 -25.10 -25.73 5.34
#